data_f09b33028d704c2ba04913c7e3964b50
#
_entry.id   f09b33028d704c2ba04913c7e3964b50
#
_cell.length_a   1.000
_cell.length_b   1.000
_cell.length_c   1.000
_cell.angle_alpha   90.00
_cell.angle_beta   90.00
_cell.angle_gamma   90.00
#
_symmetry.space_group_name_H-M   'P 1'
#
loop_
_entity.id
_entity.type
_entity.pdbx_description
1 polymer ?
#
loop_
_entity_poly.entity_id
_entity_poly.type
_entity_poly.pdbx_seq_one_letter_code
_entity_poly.pdbx_strand_id
1 'polypeptide(L)'
;MRKSGFAAAAGFGSLVLLLTACGGSSGSASNSTTTSTAQPGGQATSAALSNVPPPGSTVLHVQKSSIGWVLAVANGQVVYAYDKDPKGGTPACTGSCAQLWVPVTGSHPVASPADKGLGTLGTVATSSGAKQITYNGHPLYTFKGAKALATKGNGVGGVWHVIKMSESNIVGGAD
;
A
#
# COMPACT_ATOMS: atom_id res chain seq x y z
N MET A 1 -31.02 -0.32 -42.53
CA MET A 1 -30.22 -0.15 -43.75
C MET A 1 -29.06 0.77 -43.48
N ARG A 2 -27.90 0.27 -43.39
CA ARG A 2 -26.59 0.62 -43.95
C ARG A 2 -25.51 -0.08 -43.16
N LYS A 3 -24.94 -1.09 -43.80
CA LYS A 3 -23.68 -1.79 -43.48
C LYS A 3 -22.52 -0.93 -44.03
N SER A 4 -21.41 -0.88 -43.30
CA SER A 4 -20.05 -0.66 -43.79
C SER A 4 -19.15 -1.04 -42.61
N GLY A 5 -18.31 -1.99 -42.56
CA GLY A 5 -17.49 -2.73 -43.51
C GLY A 5 -16.19 -1.98 -43.78
N PHE A 6 -15.13 -2.17 -42.95
CA PHE A 6 -13.77 -1.95 -43.42
C PHE A 6 -12.81 -2.98 -42.81
N ALA A 7 -12.05 -3.57 -43.76
CA ALA A 7 -11.15 -4.68 -43.63
C ALA A 7 -9.71 -4.22 -43.29
N ALA A 8 -8.99 -5.10 -42.63
CA ALA A 8 -7.60 -5.55 -42.73
C ALA A 8 -6.51 -4.62 -43.28
N ALA A 9 -5.39 -4.52 -42.54
CA ALA A 9 -4.05 -4.56 -43.15
C ALA A 9 -3.05 -5.20 -42.18
N ALA A 10 -2.48 -6.27 -42.64
CA ALA A 10 -1.31 -6.97 -42.07
C ALA A 10 -0.04 -6.16 -42.35
N GLY A 11 0.90 -6.18 -41.41
CA GLY A 11 2.23 -5.62 -41.58
C GLY A 11 3.26 -6.48 -40.85
N PHE A 12 3.91 -7.35 -41.60
CA PHE A 12 5.10 -8.12 -41.23
C PHE A 12 6.30 -7.19 -41.08
N GLY A 13 7.11 -7.39 -40.06
CA GLY A 13 8.39 -6.76 -39.90
C GLY A 13 9.31 -7.51 -38.96
N SER A 14 9.88 -8.62 -39.47
CA SER A 14 11.04 -9.28 -38.86
C SER A 14 12.28 -8.39 -39.00
N LEU A 15 12.98 -8.16 -37.92
CA LEU A 15 14.40 -7.77 -37.97
C LEU A 15 15.17 -8.51 -36.88
N VAL A 16 15.89 -9.53 -37.33
CA VAL A 16 16.93 -10.26 -36.61
C VAL A 16 18.22 -9.44 -36.72
N LEU A 17 18.86 -9.12 -35.60
CA LEU A 17 20.28 -8.74 -35.57
C LEU A 17 20.99 -9.55 -34.49
N LEU A 18 21.75 -10.50 -34.94
CA LEU A 18 22.82 -11.20 -34.23
C LEU A 18 24.06 -10.31 -34.26
N LEU A 19 24.68 -10.09 -33.10
CA LEU A 19 26.10 -9.73 -33.05
C LEU A 19 26.75 -10.38 -31.83
N THR A 20 27.60 -11.35 -32.16
CA THR A 20 28.63 -12.00 -31.38
C THR A 20 29.78 -11.06 -31.06
N ALA A 21 30.45 -11.27 -29.96
CA ALA A 21 31.91 -11.35 -29.75
C ALA A 21 32.24 -11.05 -28.30
N CYS A 22 32.79 -12.00 -27.60
CA CYS A 22 34.20 -12.32 -27.42
C CYS A 22 35.00 -11.28 -26.62
N GLY A 23 35.64 -11.76 -25.57
CA GLY A 23 36.74 -11.10 -24.95
C GLY A 23 36.87 -11.43 -23.47
N GLY A 24 37.66 -12.45 -23.20
CA GLY A 24 38.20 -12.84 -21.91
C GLY A 24 39.35 -11.95 -21.47
N SER A 25 39.62 -11.99 -20.21
CA SER A 25 40.99 -11.96 -19.68
C SER A 25 40.99 -12.29 -18.19
N SER A 26 41.78 -13.25 -17.89
CA SER A 26 42.26 -13.73 -16.63
C SER A 26 43.10 -12.66 -15.92
N GLY A 27 43.02 -12.59 -14.62
CA GLY A 27 43.94 -11.79 -13.76
C GLY A 27 43.68 -12.18 -12.32
N SER A 28 44.34 -13.16 -11.89
CA SER A 28 45.43 -13.30 -10.90
C SER A 28 45.10 -12.86 -9.48
N ALA A 29 45.23 -13.86 -8.64
CA ALA A 29 45.22 -13.86 -7.21
C ALA A 29 46.17 -12.81 -6.60
N SER A 30 45.75 -12.21 -5.51
CA SER A 30 46.66 -11.77 -4.44
C SER A 30 46.01 -12.03 -3.08
N ASN A 31 46.56 -13.02 -2.49
CA ASN A 31 46.36 -13.45 -1.13
C ASN A 31 46.95 -12.38 -0.21
N SER A 32 46.18 -11.76 0.62
CA SER A 32 46.70 -11.00 1.77
C SER A 32 45.98 -11.48 3.02
N THR A 33 46.62 -12.43 3.64
CA THR A 33 46.39 -12.85 5.00
C THR A 33 46.68 -11.67 5.94
N THR A 34 45.69 -11.08 6.51
CA THR A 34 45.86 -10.23 7.69
C THR A 34 45.09 -10.85 8.84
N THR A 35 45.81 -11.53 9.65
CA THR A 35 45.45 -11.93 11.02
C THR A 35 45.08 -10.66 11.77
N SER A 36 43.83 -10.44 12.10
CA SER A 36 43.40 -9.42 13.06
C SER A 36 42.71 -10.09 14.22
N THR A 37 43.39 -9.96 15.30
CA THR A 37 43.11 -10.33 16.68
C THR A 37 41.66 -10.06 17.07
N ALA A 38 41.01 -11.08 17.64
CA ALA A 38 39.74 -10.99 18.31
C ALA A 38 39.79 -9.98 19.47
N GLN A 39 38.96 -8.96 19.42
CA GLN A 39 38.61 -8.13 20.56
C GLN A 39 37.15 -8.35 20.89
N PRO A 40 36.79 -8.85 22.07
CA PRO A 40 35.41 -8.97 22.51
C PRO A 40 35.00 -7.62 23.13
N GLY A 41 34.04 -6.99 22.58
CA GLY A 41 33.48 -5.80 23.23
C GLY A 41 32.64 -4.93 22.31
N GLY A 42 31.34 -5.01 22.46
CA GLY A 42 30.43 -4.05 21.89
C GLY A 42 29.28 -4.71 21.14
N GLN A 43 28.39 -5.38 21.85
CA GLN A 43 27.02 -5.48 21.39
C GLN A 43 26.44 -4.06 21.32
N ALA A 44 26.71 -3.38 20.22
CA ALA A 44 25.91 -2.22 19.84
C ALA A 44 24.48 -2.75 19.58
N THR A 45 23.64 -2.51 20.54
CA THR A 45 22.21 -2.76 20.50
C THR A 45 21.63 -2.16 19.23
N SER A 46 21.36 -3.02 18.24
CA SER A 46 20.58 -2.70 17.04
C SER A 46 19.09 -2.46 17.37
N ALA A 47 18.80 -1.81 18.49
CA ALA A 47 17.45 -1.52 18.93
C ALA A 47 16.89 -0.18 18.41
N ALA A 48 17.69 0.58 17.64
CA ALA A 48 17.30 1.94 17.25
C ALA A 48 16.75 2.09 15.82
N LEU A 49 16.62 1.01 15.03
CA LEU A 49 16.14 1.09 13.64
C LEU A 49 14.80 0.35 13.39
N SER A 50 14.12 -0.11 14.45
CA SER A 50 12.91 -0.94 14.31
C SER A 50 11.64 -0.17 13.99
N ASN A 51 11.68 1.17 13.85
CA ASN A 51 10.48 1.99 13.61
C ASN A 51 10.33 2.48 12.16
N VAL A 52 11.22 2.08 11.25
CA VAL A 52 11.06 2.41 9.83
C VAL A 52 10.25 1.31 9.16
N PRO A 53 9.07 1.63 8.60
CA PRO A 53 8.28 0.65 7.87
C PRO A 53 9.09 0.06 6.71
N PRO A 54 8.93 -1.24 6.40
CA PRO A 54 9.57 -1.85 5.25
C PRO A 54 9.29 -1.08 3.96
N PRO A 55 10.21 -1.05 2.99
CA PRO A 55 9.96 -0.43 1.69
C PRO A 55 8.68 -0.99 1.04
N GLY A 56 7.85 -0.12 0.49
CA GLY A 56 6.57 -0.51 -0.11
C GLY A 56 5.43 -0.72 0.87
N SER A 57 5.63 -0.39 2.15
CA SER A 57 4.55 -0.41 3.13
C SER A 57 3.54 0.71 2.88
N THR A 58 2.26 0.41 3.08
CA THR A 58 1.21 1.42 3.17
C THR A 58 0.96 1.72 4.64
N VAL A 59 1.34 2.93 5.05
CA VAL A 59 1.20 3.38 6.45
C VAL A 59 -0.18 3.97 6.66
N LEU A 60 -0.85 3.51 7.71
CA LEU A 60 -2.12 4.05 8.19
C LEU A 60 -1.88 4.82 9.50
N HIS A 61 -2.56 5.94 9.66
CA HIS A 61 -2.44 6.84 10.80
C HIS A 61 -3.78 7.14 11.41
N VAL A 62 -3.80 7.31 12.73
CA VAL A 62 -4.93 7.93 13.43
C VAL A 62 -4.76 9.43 13.40
N GLN A 63 -5.73 10.15 12.87
CA GLN A 63 -5.67 11.61 12.74
C GLN A 63 -6.98 12.27 13.16
N LYS A 64 -6.89 13.52 13.68
CA LYS A 64 -8.06 14.28 14.08
C LYS A 64 -8.67 14.99 12.88
N SER A 65 -9.92 14.69 12.61
CA SER A 65 -10.75 15.33 11.58
C SER A 65 -11.84 16.21 12.21
N SER A 66 -12.67 16.84 11.38
CA SER A 66 -13.83 17.62 11.86
C SER A 66 -14.90 16.80 12.57
N ILE A 67 -14.92 15.47 12.37
CA ILE A 67 -15.90 14.53 12.96
C ILE A 67 -15.29 13.64 14.06
N GLY A 68 -14.10 13.97 14.53
CA GLY A 68 -13.36 13.21 15.53
C GLY A 68 -12.15 12.49 14.94
N TRP A 69 -11.61 11.53 15.70
CA TRP A 69 -10.46 10.73 15.29
C TRP A 69 -10.86 9.72 14.22
N VAL A 70 -10.07 9.64 13.17
CA VAL A 70 -10.31 8.77 12.00
C VAL A 70 -9.02 8.11 11.55
N LEU A 71 -9.16 6.99 10.86
CA LEU A 71 -8.03 6.35 10.19
C LEU A 71 -7.80 7.01 8.82
N ALA A 72 -6.54 7.26 8.49
CA ALA A 72 -6.12 7.89 7.23
C ALA A 72 -4.86 7.23 6.69
N VAL A 73 -4.61 7.34 5.39
CA VAL A 73 -3.33 6.98 4.76
C VAL A 73 -2.31 8.12 4.89
N ALA A 74 -1.03 7.85 4.58
CA ALA A 74 0.09 8.75 4.82
C ALA A 74 -0.07 10.17 4.25
N ASN A 75 -0.79 10.36 3.15
CA ASN A 75 -1.08 11.67 2.57
C ASN A 75 -2.25 12.40 3.25
N GLY A 76 -2.78 11.85 4.36
CA GLY A 76 -3.88 12.41 5.12
C GLY A 76 -5.28 12.13 4.55
N GLN A 77 -5.39 11.38 3.45
CA GLN A 77 -6.72 11.00 2.96
C GLN A 77 -7.38 10.02 3.93
N VAL A 78 -8.58 10.37 4.37
CA VAL A 78 -9.41 9.54 5.26
C VAL A 78 -9.80 8.26 4.54
N VAL A 79 -9.79 7.14 5.26
CA VAL A 79 -10.24 5.86 4.72
C VAL A 79 -11.64 5.51 5.15
N TYR A 80 -12.33 4.81 4.27
CA TYR A 80 -13.74 4.42 4.38
C TYR A 80 -13.90 2.92 4.23
N ALA A 81 -14.90 2.37 4.90
CA ALA A 81 -15.44 1.04 4.63
C ALA A 81 -16.75 1.15 3.85
N TYR A 82 -17.06 0.13 3.08
CA TYR A 82 -18.27 -0.01 2.30
C TYR A 82 -19.12 -1.16 2.86
N ASP A 83 -20.34 -0.89 3.29
CA ASP A 83 -21.19 -1.88 3.98
C ASP A 83 -21.57 -3.09 3.12
N LYS A 84 -21.49 -2.95 1.78
CA LYS A 84 -21.79 -4.06 0.87
C LYS A 84 -20.59 -4.96 0.60
N ASP A 85 -19.42 -4.63 1.15
CA ASP A 85 -18.26 -5.50 1.05
C ASP A 85 -18.38 -6.68 2.00
N PRO A 86 -18.15 -7.92 1.54
CA PRO A 86 -18.06 -9.05 2.45
C PRO A 86 -16.79 -8.93 3.30
N LYS A 87 -16.91 -9.16 4.61
CA LYS A 87 -15.77 -9.14 5.51
C LYS A 87 -14.78 -10.25 5.13
N GLY A 88 -13.55 -9.86 4.82
CA GLY A 88 -12.50 -10.78 4.36
C GLY A 88 -12.69 -11.33 2.95
N GLY A 89 -13.71 -10.89 2.23
CA GLY A 89 -14.01 -11.32 0.87
C GLY A 89 -13.58 -10.31 -0.20
N THR A 90 -13.80 -10.69 -1.46
CA THR A 90 -13.50 -9.82 -2.61
C THR A 90 -14.34 -8.54 -2.55
N PRO A 91 -13.72 -7.37 -2.69
CA PRO A 91 -14.42 -6.08 -2.65
C PRO A 91 -15.50 -5.96 -3.71
N ALA A 92 -16.67 -5.46 -3.32
CA ALA A 92 -17.82 -5.29 -4.20
C ALA A 92 -17.81 -3.97 -4.98
N CYS A 93 -17.05 -2.96 -4.51
CA CYS A 93 -16.91 -1.69 -5.20
C CYS A 93 -15.96 -1.82 -6.39
N THR A 94 -16.52 -2.01 -7.59
CA THR A 94 -15.80 -2.19 -8.85
C THR A 94 -16.32 -1.25 -9.94
N GLY A 95 -15.68 -1.19 -11.09
CA GLY A 95 -16.12 -0.37 -12.23
C GLY A 95 -16.26 1.12 -11.87
N SER A 96 -17.43 1.71 -12.12
CA SER A 96 -17.71 3.12 -11.83
C SER A 96 -17.62 3.45 -10.34
N CYS A 97 -17.95 2.52 -9.46
CA CYS A 97 -17.78 2.67 -8.01
C CYS A 97 -16.29 2.93 -7.68
N ALA A 98 -15.37 2.12 -8.19
CA ALA A 98 -13.95 2.24 -7.94
C ALA A 98 -13.31 3.48 -8.60
N GLN A 99 -13.99 4.14 -9.53
CA GLN A 99 -13.56 5.42 -10.08
C GLN A 99 -13.74 6.58 -9.08
N LEU A 100 -14.72 6.47 -8.19
CA LEU A 100 -15.01 7.47 -7.15
C LEU A 100 -14.43 7.06 -5.80
N TRP A 101 -14.54 5.79 -5.46
CA TRP A 101 -14.03 5.19 -4.23
C TRP A 101 -12.79 4.38 -4.56
N VAL A 102 -11.64 5.02 -4.43
CA VAL A 102 -10.36 4.44 -4.86
C VAL A 102 -9.90 3.40 -3.83
N PRO A 103 -9.72 2.13 -4.22
CA PRO A 103 -9.21 1.11 -3.30
C PRO A 103 -7.84 1.50 -2.73
N VAL A 104 -7.66 1.34 -1.44
CA VAL A 104 -6.34 1.49 -0.80
C VAL A 104 -5.56 0.21 -1.06
N THR A 105 -4.62 0.26 -1.98
CA THR A 105 -3.84 -0.92 -2.39
C THR A 105 -2.47 -0.95 -1.73
N GLY A 106 -1.96 -2.15 -1.50
CA GLY A 106 -0.64 -2.40 -0.93
C GLY A 106 -0.51 -3.83 -0.42
N SER A 107 0.73 -4.32 -0.33
CA SER A 107 0.99 -5.69 0.14
C SER A 107 1.36 -5.76 1.62
N HIS A 108 1.80 -4.65 2.21
CA HIS A 108 2.27 -4.59 3.59
C HIS A 108 1.63 -3.39 4.31
N PRO A 109 0.38 -3.51 4.78
CA PRO A 109 -0.22 -2.46 5.60
C PRO A 109 0.43 -2.44 6.98
N VAL A 110 0.80 -1.26 7.43
CA VAL A 110 1.38 -1.05 8.77
C VAL A 110 0.70 0.13 9.46
N ALA A 111 0.58 0.03 10.79
CA ALA A 111 0.20 1.16 11.61
C ALA A 111 1.37 2.14 11.71
N SER A 112 1.08 3.43 11.81
CA SER A 112 2.09 4.41 12.16
C SER A 112 2.70 4.07 13.54
N PRO A 113 4.01 4.25 13.72
CA PRO A 113 4.63 4.08 15.05
C PRO A 113 4.07 5.00 16.14
N ALA A 114 3.40 6.09 15.72
CA ALA A 114 2.72 7.00 16.64
C ALA A 114 1.34 6.49 17.11
N ASP A 115 0.86 5.39 16.55
CA ASP A 115 -0.47 4.85 16.84
C ASP A 115 -0.35 3.50 17.58
N LYS A 116 -1.28 3.25 18.48
CA LYS A 116 -1.37 2.01 19.24
C LYS A 116 -2.80 1.49 19.24
N GLY A 117 -2.94 0.19 19.45
CA GLY A 117 -4.28 -0.41 19.59
C GLY A 117 -5.14 -0.31 18.33
N LEU A 118 -4.53 -0.10 17.15
CA LEU A 118 -5.24 -0.28 15.91
C LEU A 118 -5.70 -1.73 15.81
N GLY A 119 -6.88 -1.93 15.25
CA GLY A 119 -7.38 -3.26 14.92
C GLY A 119 -6.46 -3.98 13.93
N THR A 120 -6.90 -5.13 13.47
CA THR A 120 -6.13 -5.97 12.55
C THR A 120 -6.05 -5.33 11.17
N LEU A 121 -4.83 -5.08 10.71
CA LEU A 121 -4.54 -4.71 9.32
C LEU A 121 -4.25 -5.97 8.51
N GLY A 122 -4.75 -6.02 7.30
CA GLY A 122 -4.56 -7.14 6.39
C GLY A 122 -4.75 -6.76 4.94
N THR A 123 -4.84 -7.75 4.07
CA THR A 123 -5.09 -7.54 2.64
C THR A 123 -6.09 -8.57 2.10
N VAL A 124 -6.83 -8.18 1.08
CA VAL A 124 -7.71 -9.05 0.30
C VAL A 124 -7.43 -8.86 -1.18
N ALA A 125 -7.60 -9.91 -1.98
CA ALA A 125 -7.46 -9.80 -3.43
C ALA A 125 -8.69 -9.11 -4.04
N THR A 126 -8.45 -8.11 -4.89
CA THR A 126 -9.49 -7.51 -5.75
C THR A 126 -9.77 -8.42 -6.94
N SER A 127 -10.84 -8.16 -7.68
CA SER A 127 -11.15 -8.87 -8.94
C SER A 127 -10.06 -8.72 -10.00
N SER A 128 -9.23 -7.68 -9.92
CA SER A 128 -8.08 -7.48 -10.82
C SER A 128 -6.79 -8.15 -10.34
N GLY A 129 -6.82 -8.84 -9.19
CA GLY A 129 -5.66 -9.49 -8.59
C GLY A 129 -4.78 -8.57 -7.74
N ALA A 130 -5.05 -7.27 -7.69
CA ALA A 130 -4.36 -6.36 -6.79
C ALA A 130 -4.70 -6.67 -5.33
N LYS A 131 -3.77 -6.42 -4.41
CA LYS A 131 -4.02 -6.52 -2.97
C LYS A 131 -4.59 -5.20 -2.45
N GLN A 132 -5.80 -5.24 -1.92
CA GLN A 132 -6.43 -4.12 -1.24
C GLN A 132 -6.29 -4.28 0.26
N ILE A 133 -5.94 -3.19 0.94
CA ILE A 133 -5.76 -3.17 2.39
C ILE A 133 -7.11 -3.29 3.07
N THR A 134 -7.12 -4.03 4.18
CA THR A 134 -8.28 -4.20 5.04
C THR A 134 -7.99 -3.73 6.47
N TYR A 135 -9.03 -3.27 7.14
CA TYR A 135 -9.06 -3.00 8.56
C TYR A 135 -10.15 -3.87 9.22
N ASN A 136 -9.76 -4.72 10.17
CA ASN A 136 -10.66 -5.71 10.79
C ASN A 136 -11.41 -6.58 9.76
N GLY A 137 -10.76 -6.84 8.61
CA GLY A 137 -11.34 -7.60 7.49
C GLY A 137 -12.20 -6.78 6.52
N HIS A 138 -12.45 -5.49 6.77
CA HIS A 138 -13.18 -4.63 5.84
C HIS A 138 -12.22 -3.96 4.85
N PRO A 139 -12.43 -4.10 3.53
CA PRO A 139 -11.66 -3.40 2.51
C PRO A 139 -11.72 -1.89 2.68
N LEU A 140 -10.59 -1.21 2.47
CA LEU A 140 -10.47 0.23 2.66
C LEU A 140 -10.43 0.98 1.34
N TYR A 141 -11.07 2.15 1.34
CA TYR A 141 -11.14 3.05 0.19
C TYR A 141 -10.82 4.49 0.59
N THR A 142 -10.37 5.29 -0.37
CA THR A 142 -10.31 6.75 -0.24
C THR A 142 -11.33 7.39 -1.18
N PHE A 143 -11.82 8.59 -0.84
CA PHE A 143 -12.73 9.33 -1.72
C PHE A 143 -11.92 10.16 -2.71
N LYS A 144 -12.15 9.97 -4.01
CA LYS A 144 -11.39 10.63 -5.08
C LYS A 144 -11.44 12.15 -4.96
N GLY A 145 -10.28 12.78 -5.05
CA GLY A 145 -10.14 14.24 -4.99
C GLY A 145 -10.41 14.85 -3.62
N ALA A 146 -10.56 14.03 -2.58
CA ALA A 146 -10.68 14.53 -1.22
C ALA A 146 -9.35 15.17 -0.77
N LYS A 147 -9.45 16.33 -0.13
CA LYS A 147 -8.32 16.93 0.61
C LYS A 147 -8.01 16.10 1.85
N ALA A 148 -6.79 16.30 2.39
CA ALA A 148 -6.42 15.68 3.65
C ALA A 148 -7.46 15.96 4.74
N LEU A 149 -7.79 14.94 5.52
CA LEU A 149 -8.77 14.93 6.61
C LEU A 149 -10.20 15.35 6.24
N ALA A 150 -10.50 15.48 4.95
CA ALA A 150 -11.87 15.71 4.50
C ALA A 150 -12.70 14.42 4.65
N THR A 151 -13.86 14.55 5.28
CA THR A 151 -14.77 13.44 5.62
C THR A 151 -16.05 13.45 4.79
N LYS A 152 -16.03 14.09 3.63
CA LYS A 152 -17.20 14.27 2.75
C LYS A 152 -17.82 12.95 2.25
N GLY A 153 -17.08 11.87 2.28
CA GLY A 153 -17.57 10.55 1.92
C GLY A 153 -18.37 9.87 3.02
N ASN A 154 -18.32 10.37 4.26
CA ASN A 154 -19.02 9.75 5.36
C ASN A 154 -20.54 9.86 5.22
N GLY A 155 -21.23 8.73 5.25
CA GLY A 155 -22.69 8.65 5.10
C GLY A 155 -23.19 8.69 3.66
N VAL A 156 -22.31 8.74 2.66
CA VAL A 156 -22.73 8.73 1.25
C VAL A 156 -23.53 7.45 0.94
N GLY A 157 -24.73 7.65 0.39
CA GLY A 157 -25.64 6.56 0.09
C GLY A 157 -26.08 5.71 1.29
N GLY A 158 -25.78 6.13 2.51
CA GLY A 158 -26.04 5.37 3.74
C GLY A 158 -25.18 4.13 3.92
N VAL A 159 -24.17 3.92 3.07
CA VAL A 159 -23.37 2.68 3.01
C VAL A 159 -21.85 2.91 3.06
N TRP A 160 -21.42 4.16 3.09
CA TRP A 160 -19.99 4.52 3.19
C TRP A 160 -19.71 5.16 4.52
N HIS A 161 -18.79 4.60 5.28
CA HIS A 161 -18.49 5.03 6.63
C HIS A 161 -16.98 5.22 6.84
N VAL A 162 -16.59 6.33 7.47
CA VAL A 162 -15.21 6.50 7.92
C VAL A 162 -14.87 5.47 8.98
N ILE A 163 -13.63 5.02 9.03
CA ILE A 163 -13.13 4.23 10.14
C ILE A 163 -12.86 5.20 11.30
N LYS A 164 -13.78 5.20 12.28
CA LYS A 164 -13.64 6.01 13.49
C LYS A 164 -12.65 5.37 14.45
N MET A 165 -11.83 6.21 15.05
CA MET A 165 -10.81 5.85 16.01
C MET A 165 -11.04 6.64 17.31
N SER A 166 -10.26 6.34 18.35
CA SER A 166 -10.28 7.08 19.61
C SER A 166 -8.91 7.73 19.86
N GLU A 167 -8.87 8.68 20.77
CA GLU A 167 -7.62 9.31 21.21
C GLU A 167 -6.66 8.32 21.85
N SER A 168 -7.18 7.30 22.53
CA SER A 168 -6.39 6.21 23.11
C SER A 168 -5.59 5.40 22.09
N ASN A 169 -5.90 5.53 20.78
CA ASN A 169 -5.14 4.89 19.71
C ASN A 169 -3.85 5.67 19.34
N ILE A 170 -3.55 6.79 19.99
CA ILE A 170 -2.37 7.61 19.75
C ILE A 170 -1.36 7.41 20.87
N VAL A 171 -0.08 7.21 20.53
CA VAL A 171 1.01 7.16 21.50
C VAL A 171 1.27 8.60 21.99
N GLY A 172 1.06 8.85 23.30
CA GLY A 172 1.23 10.18 23.88
C GLY A 172 -0.01 11.05 23.86
N GLY A 173 -1.19 10.49 23.58
CA GLY A 173 -2.45 11.11 23.97
C GLY A 173 -2.41 11.34 25.47
N ALA A 174 -2.51 12.60 25.90
CA ALA A 174 -2.44 12.99 27.31
C ALA A 174 -3.56 12.30 28.09
N ASP A 175 -3.17 11.68 29.21
CA ASP A 175 -4.08 11.33 30.30
C ASP A 175 -4.58 12.62 30.95
#